data_40bd6c256657bfde4b6e6d6cf6b4679e
#
_entry.id   40bd6c256657bfde4b6e6d6cf6b4679e
#
_cell.length_a   1.000
_cell.length_b   1.000
_cell.length_c   1.000
_cell.angle_alpha   90.00
_cell.angle_beta   90.00
_cell.angle_gamma   90.00
#
_symmetry.space_group_name_H-M   'P 1'
#
loop_
_entity.id
_entity.type
_entity.pdbx_description
1 polymer ?
#
loop_
_entity_poly.entity_id
_entity_poly.type
_entity_poly.pdbx_seq_one_letter_code
_entity_poly.pdbx_strand_id
1 'polypeptide(L)'
;DPEAVKKNPRALHNTPEKKQQRAMMLEGKQPDGCSSCWKVEAQGKQLSDRAYRSSEPWAQQGWEDVISTGANGDIDPTYLEVNFNHACNLACSYCSPHLSSKWAEDIKEHGPYPTTVPHNSIEYFKSIGHYPIPNREENPYVEAFWKWWPDLYPKLKHFRMTGGEPLMDKNTFRVLDYVLDNPRDDLNISITTNASVPQKNWNRFVDTVSFIDEYKKLESFRLYVSVDGWGEQAEYMRDPLDFNLLWNNVNNYLTRTKDGLVTFIVTLNM
;
A
#
# COMPACT_ATOMS: atom_id res chain seq x y z
N ASP A 1 3.64 7.71 -16.79
CA ASP A 1 3.67 8.95 -17.55
C ASP A 1 2.60 9.92 -17.04
N PRO A 2 2.98 11.11 -16.50
CA PRO A 2 2.04 12.10 -15.98
C PRO A 2 1.01 12.58 -16.99
N GLU A 3 1.39 12.73 -18.24
CA GLU A 3 0.46 13.20 -19.30
C GLU A 3 -0.59 12.14 -19.66
N ALA A 4 -0.22 10.86 -19.61
CA ALA A 4 -1.16 9.78 -19.83
C ALA A 4 -2.24 9.73 -18.74
N VAL A 5 -1.86 9.84 -17.45
CA VAL A 5 -2.80 9.79 -16.33
C VAL A 5 -3.66 11.05 -16.21
N LYS A 6 -3.17 12.22 -16.69
CA LYS A 6 -3.98 13.44 -16.78
C LYS A 6 -5.12 13.29 -17.79
N LYS A 7 -4.86 12.65 -18.94
CA LYS A 7 -5.85 12.41 -20.01
C LYS A 7 -6.82 11.29 -19.62
N ASN A 8 -6.29 10.19 -19.11
CA ASN A 8 -7.06 9.02 -18.70
C ASN A 8 -6.61 8.57 -17.30
N PRO A 9 -7.34 8.91 -16.23
CA PRO A 9 -6.97 8.49 -14.86
C PRO A 9 -6.84 6.97 -14.71
N ARG A 10 -7.57 6.17 -15.49
CA ARG A 10 -7.48 4.71 -15.49
C ARG A 10 -6.13 4.19 -16.00
N ALA A 11 -5.32 5.04 -16.65
CA ALA A 11 -3.95 4.73 -17.04
C ALA A 11 -3.02 4.49 -15.84
N LEU A 12 -3.41 4.85 -14.61
CA LEU A 12 -2.73 4.41 -13.37
C LEU A 12 -2.63 2.88 -13.28
N HIS A 13 -3.66 2.18 -13.74
CA HIS A 13 -3.71 0.71 -13.73
C HIS A 13 -3.55 0.09 -15.11
N ASN A 14 -4.01 0.77 -16.16
CA ASN A 14 -4.06 0.25 -17.52
C ASN A 14 -2.93 0.80 -18.39
N THR A 15 -1.67 0.61 -17.94
CA THR A 15 -0.50 1.02 -18.74
C THR A 15 -0.35 0.14 -19.97
N PRO A 16 0.34 0.63 -21.04
CA PRO A 16 0.62 -0.18 -22.22
C PRO A 16 1.29 -1.52 -21.89
N GLU A 17 2.23 -1.51 -20.94
CA GLU A 17 2.95 -2.71 -20.48
C GLU A 17 2.00 -3.71 -19.83
N LYS A 18 1.08 -3.25 -18.96
CA LYS A 18 0.09 -4.13 -18.33
C LYS A 18 -0.89 -4.71 -19.35
N LYS A 19 -1.30 -3.94 -20.34
CA LYS A 19 -2.14 -4.42 -21.45
C LYS A 19 -1.41 -5.49 -22.26
N GLN A 20 -0.14 -5.26 -22.60
CA GLN A 20 0.70 -6.26 -23.28
C GLN A 20 0.86 -7.53 -22.47
N GLN A 21 1.16 -7.44 -21.16
CA GLN A 21 1.27 -8.60 -20.28
C GLN A 21 -0.04 -9.37 -20.19
N ARG A 22 -1.17 -8.68 -20.12
CA ARG A 22 -2.50 -9.28 -20.15
C ARG A 22 -2.75 -10.03 -21.46
N ALA A 23 -2.42 -9.43 -22.59
CA ALA A 23 -2.51 -10.09 -23.91
C ALA A 23 -1.71 -11.38 -23.94
N MET A 24 -0.45 -11.33 -23.49
CA MET A 24 0.40 -12.52 -23.42
C MET A 24 -0.19 -13.61 -22.53
N MET A 25 -0.72 -13.27 -21.37
CA MET A 25 -1.35 -14.24 -20.46
C MET A 25 -2.62 -14.85 -21.05
N LEU A 26 -3.46 -14.07 -21.74
CA LEU A 26 -4.66 -14.58 -22.43
C LEU A 26 -4.31 -15.55 -23.57
N GLU A 27 -3.12 -15.42 -24.17
CA GLU A 27 -2.57 -16.34 -25.18
C GLU A 27 -1.81 -17.53 -24.55
N GLY A 28 -1.81 -17.67 -23.23
CA GLY A 28 -1.07 -18.73 -22.52
C GLY A 28 0.45 -18.52 -22.47
N LYS A 29 0.93 -17.31 -22.78
CA LYS A 29 2.35 -16.95 -22.73
C LYS A 29 2.74 -16.45 -21.33
N GLN A 30 4.02 -16.50 -21.01
CA GLN A 30 4.61 -16.08 -19.74
C GLN A 30 5.36 -14.74 -19.91
N PRO A 31 4.76 -13.60 -19.53
CA PRO A 31 5.46 -12.31 -19.60
C PRO A 31 6.62 -12.23 -18.61
N ASP A 32 7.72 -11.58 -19.02
CA ASP A 32 8.94 -11.42 -18.19
C ASP A 32 8.72 -10.70 -16.87
N GLY A 33 7.77 -9.77 -16.83
CA GLY A 33 7.40 -9.04 -15.61
C GLY A 33 6.89 -9.94 -14.46
N CYS A 34 6.52 -11.20 -14.76
CA CYS A 34 6.09 -12.21 -13.79
C CYS A 34 7.13 -13.32 -13.59
N SER A 35 8.39 -13.11 -13.97
CA SER A 35 9.44 -14.14 -13.97
C SER A 35 9.67 -14.82 -12.62
N SER A 36 9.53 -14.09 -11.50
CA SER A 36 9.62 -14.67 -10.15
C SER A 36 8.52 -15.70 -9.89
N CYS A 37 7.28 -15.41 -10.29
CA CYS A 37 6.16 -16.33 -10.16
C CYS A 37 6.38 -17.58 -11.02
N TRP A 38 6.82 -17.40 -12.27
CA TRP A 38 7.11 -18.53 -13.17
C TRP A 38 8.20 -19.46 -12.64
N LYS A 39 9.24 -18.89 -12.00
CA LYS A 39 10.29 -19.68 -11.35
C LYS A 39 9.76 -20.54 -10.21
N VAL A 40 8.87 -19.98 -9.37
CA VAL A 40 8.23 -20.72 -8.28
C VAL A 40 7.34 -21.83 -8.82
N GLU A 41 6.51 -21.54 -9.83
CA GLU A 41 5.61 -22.51 -10.46
C GLU A 41 6.38 -23.67 -11.14
N ALA A 42 7.50 -23.37 -11.80
CA ALA A 42 8.35 -24.38 -12.41
C ALA A 42 8.98 -25.36 -11.41
N GLN A 43 9.12 -24.97 -10.14
CA GLN A 43 9.61 -25.86 -9.08
C GLN A 43 8.56 -26.86 -8.59
N GLY A 44 7.27 -26.60 -8.83
CA GLY A 44 6.16 -27.51 -8.49
C GLY A 44 5.94 -27.78 -7.01
N LYS A 45 6.59 -27.02 -6.11
CA LYS A 45 6.57 -27.27 -4.66
C LYS A 45 5.58 -26.41 -3.89
N GLN A 46 5.23 -25.24 -4.42
CA GLN A 46 4.32 -24.29 -3.78
C GLN A 46 3.62 -23.43 -4.83
N LEU A 47 2.51 -22.82 -4.46
CA LEU A 47 1.82 -21.84 -5.28
C LEU A 47 2.64 -20.55 -5.34
N SER A 48 2.78 -19.96 -6.53
CA SER A 48 3.27 -18.59 -6.66
C SER A 48 2.26 -17.60 -6.09
N ASP A 49 2.72 -16.39 -5.77
CA ASP A 49 1.80 -15.31 -5.33
C ASP A 49 0.72 -15.04 -6.39
N ARG A 50 1.09 -15.07 -7.69
CA ARG A 50 0.14 -14.97 -8.80
C ARG A 50 -0.94 -16.06 -8.76
N ALA A 51 -0.55 -17.32 -8.61
CA ALA A 51 -1.48 -18.44 -8.58
C ALA A 51 -2.38 -18.39 -7.35
N TYR A 52 -1.79 -18.09 -6.18
CA TYR A 52 -2.53 -17.91 -4.94
C TYR A 52 -3.56 -16.78 -5.06
N ARG A 53 -3.15 -15.58 -5.49
CA ARG A 53 -4.05 -14.43 -5.63
C ARG A 53 -5.13 -14.63 -6.68
N SER A 54 -4.83 -15.36 -7.76
CA SER A 54 -5.83 -15.67 -8.79
C SER A 54 -6.92 -16.62 -8.29
N SER A 55 -6.70 -17.39 -7.24
CA SER A 55 -7.68 -18.29 -6.65
C SER A 55 -8.63 -17.60 -5.65
N GLU A 56 -8.33 -16.37 -5.25
CA GLU A 56 -9.17 -15.61 -4.33
C GLU A 56 -10.54 -15.24 -4.94
N PRO A 57 -11.64 -15.27 -4.17
CA PRO A 57 -12.97 -14.98 -4.71
C PRO A 57 -13.10 -13.63 -5.41
N TRP A 58 -12.43 -12.60 -4.88
CA TRP A 58 -12.44 -11.26 -5.48
C TRP A 58 -11.74 -11.22 -6.85
N ALA A 59 -10.73 -12.07 -7.09
CA ALA A 59 -10.07 -12.17 -8.39
C ALA A 59 -10.93 -12.95 -9.39
N GLN A 60 -11.61 -14.00 -8.93
CA GLN A 60 -12.52 -14.80 -9.76
C GLN A 60 -13.73 -14.00 -10.24
N GLN A 61 -14.29 -13.13 -9.39
CA GLN A 61 -15.40 -12.25 -9.75
C GLN A 61 -15.07 -11.27 -10.89
N GLY A 62 -13.82 -10.82 -10.99
CA GLY A 62 -13.36 -9.92 -12.07
C GLY A 62 -12.98 -10.62 -13.37
N TRP A 63 -13.00 -11.95 -13.41
CA TRP A 63 -12.50 -12.70 -14.55
C TRP A 63 -13.30 -12.50 -15.84
N GLU A 64 -14.62 -12.50 -15.74
CA GLU A 64 -15.51 -12.30 -16.88
C GLU A 64 -15.33 -10.92 -17.50
N ASP A 65 -15.14 -9.88 -16.67
CA ASP A 65 -14.84 -8.53 -17.13
C ASP A 65 -13.52 -8.47 -17.89
N VAL A 66 -12.50 -9.20 -17.42
CA VAL A 66 -11.19 -9.28 -18.11
C VAL A 66 -11.35 -9.93 -19.47
N ILE A 67 -12.07 -11.05 -19.57
CA ILE A 67 -12.26 -11.78 -20.82
C ILE A 67 -13.11 -10.96 -21.80
N SER A 68 -14.21 -10.38 -21.37
CA SER A 68 -15.13 -9.62 -22.24
C SER A 68 -14.51 -8.30 -22.73
N THR A 69 -13.74 -7.63 -21.88
CA THR A 69 -13.03 -6.38 -22.23
C THR A 69 -11.84 -6.63 -23.14
N GLY A 70 -11.22 -7.81 -23.04
CA GLY A 70 -10.04 -8.19 -23.79
C GLY A 70 -8.76 -7.49 -23.31
N ALA A 71 -7.65 -7.82 -23.98
CA ALA A 71 -6.33 -7.34 -23.57
C ALA A 71 -6.15 -5.83 -23.61
N ASN A 72 -6.72 -5.17 -24.62
CA ASN A 72 -6.49 -3.75 -24.93
C ASN A 72 -7.45 -2.79 -24.20
N GLY A 73 -8.53 -3.29 -23.63
CA GLY A 73 -9.49 -2.48 -22.88
C GLY A 73 -8.96 -1.99 -21.54
N ASP A 74 -9.62 -1.00 -20.97
CA ASP A 74 -9.37 -0.54 -19.61
C ASP A 74 -10.19 -1.38 -18.63
N ILE A 75 -9.52 -1.98 -17.65
CA ILE A 75 -10.10 -2.82 -16.61
C ILE A 75 -9.91 -2.13 -15.27
N ASP A 76 -10.95 -2.09 -14.46
CA ASP A 76 -10.85 -1.62 -13.09
C ASP A 76 -10.50 -2.80 -12.17
N PRO A 77 -9.52 -2.65 -11.26
CA PRO A 77 -9.15 -3.72 -10.35
C PRO A 77 -10.21 -3.94 -9.27
N THR A 78 -10.37 -5.18 -8.86
CA THR A 78 -11.18 -5.56 -7.68
C THR A 78 -10.37 -5.53 -6.39
N TYR A 79 -9.04 -5.64 -6.48
CA TYR A 79 -8.07 -5.42 -5.41
C TYR A 79 -7.09 -4.32 -5.82
N LEU A 80 -6.91 -3.33 -4.95
CA LEU A 80 -5.94 -2.26 -5.15
C LEU A 80 -5.18 -1.96 -3.86
N GLU A 81 -3.85 -1.92 -3.97
CA GLU A 81 -2.97 -1.41 -2.94
C GLU A 81 -2.38 -0.08 -3.39
N VAL A 82 -2.43 0.94 -2.51
CA VAL A 82 -1.98 2.30 -2.83
C VAL A 82 -1.00 2.80 -1.80
N ASN A 83 0.07 3.40 -2.30
CA ASN A 83 0.99 4.25 -1.57
C ASN A 83 0.81 5.69 -2.08
N PHE A 84 0.27 6.60 -1.27
CA PHE A 84 0.06 7.99 -1.65
C PHE A 84 1.33 8.83 -1.56
N ASN A 85 2.20 8.55 -0.60
CA ASN A 85 3.46 9.25 -0.41
C ASN A 85 4.43 8.46 0.50
N HIS A 86 5.66 9.00 0.64
CA HIS A 86 6.70 8.41 1.49
C HIS A 86 6.84 9.07 2.86
N ALA A 87 5.87 9.89 3.30
CA ALA A 87 5.91 10.47 4.64
C ALA A 87 5.95 9.35 5.67
N CYS A 88 6.98 9.37 6.51
CA CYS A 88 7.17 8.39 7.58
C CYS A 88 7.96 9.02 8.71
N ASN A 89 7.64 8.64 9.94
CA ASN A 89 8.34 9.08 11.15
C ASN A 89 9.45 8.11 11.59
N LEU A 90 9.66 6.99 10.87
CA LEU A 90 10.65 5.97 11.20
C LEU A 90 11.69 5.79 10.08
N ALA A 91 12.93 5.48 10.48
CA ALA A 91 14.05 5.07 9.63
C ALA A 91 14.41 3.60 9.90
N CYS A 92 13.49 2.68 9.61
CA CYS A 92 13.72 1.24 9.83
C CYS A 92 14.97 0.75 9.11
N SER A 93 15.74 -0.14 9.74
CA SER A 93 17.07 -0.60 9.28
C SER A 93 17.10 -1.18 7.86
N TYR A 94 16.00 -1.74 7.39
CA TYR A 94 15.85 -2.34 6.05
C TYR A 94 15.07 -1.45 5.08
N CYS A 95 14.75 -0.22 5.47
CA CYS A 95 14.06 0.75 4.63
C CYS A 95 15.05 1.67 3.89
N SER A 96 14.55 2.61 3.12
CA SER A 96 15.37 3.48 2.29
C SER A 96 14.69 4.83 2.03
N PRO A 97 15.43 5.87 1.58
CA PRO A 97 14.94 7.23 1.45
C PRO A 97 13.82 7.43 0.43
N HIS A 98 13.63 6.50 -0.50
CA HIS A 98 12.51 6.58 -1.44
C HIS A 98 11.19 6.06 -0.86
N LEU A 99 11.25 5.35 0.28
CA LEU A 99 10.09 4.81 0.99
C LEU A 99 9.82 5.51 2.33
N SER A 100 10.81 6.24 2.88
CA SER A 100 10.68 6.94 4.15
C SER A 100 11.28 8.34 4.08
N SER A 101 10.47 9.36 4.40
CA SER A 101 10.95 10.74 4.53
C SER A 101 11.94 10.90 5.70
N LYS A 102 11.81 10.09 6.77
CA LYS A 102 12.76 10.11 7.89
C LYS A 102 14.17 9.65 7.45
N TRP A 103 14.26 8.59 6.65
CA TRP A 103 15.52 8.21 6.01
C TRP A 103 16.09 9.29 5.10
N ALA A 104 15.22 9.97 4.34
CA ALA A 104 15.67 11.06 3.47
C ALA A 104 16.20 12.26 4.28
N GLU A 105 15.64 12.54 5.45
CA GLU A 105 16.14 13.56 6.40
C GLU A 105 17.51 13.16 6.95
N ASP A 106 17.62 11.93 7.45
CA ASP A 106 18.86 11.38 8.02
C ASP A 106 20.02 11.42 7.02
N ILE A 107 19.77 10.99 5.76
CA ILE A 107 20.79 11.04 4.70
C ILE A 107 21.18 12.47 4.33
N LYS A 108 20.27 13.44 4.39
CA LYS A 108 20.62 14.85 4.16
C LYS A 108 21.51 15.40 5.26
N GLU A 109 21.33 14.96 6.48
CA GLU A 109 22.10 15.42 7.65
C GLU A 109 23.45 14.72 7.76
N HIS A 110 23.50 13.40 7.56
CA HIS A 110 24.68 12.57 7.83
C HIS A 110 25.36 12.00 6.58
N GLY A 111 24.74 12.13 5.42
CA GLY A 111 25.21 11.54 4.18
C GLY A 111 24.73 10.10 3.97
N PRO A 112 24.88 9.55 2.74
CA PRO A 112 24.55 8.16 2.43
C PRO A 112 25.59 7.20 3.01
N TYR A 113 25.28 5.92 3.07
CA TYR A 113 26.24 4.89 3.46
C TYR A 113 27.48 4.92 2.56
N PRO A 114 28.71 4.85 3.14
CA PRO A 114 29.97 4.93 2.40
C PRO A 114 30.28 3.60 1.68
N THR A 115 29.43 3.20 0.76
CA THR A 115 29.58 1.98 -0.05
C THR A 115 30.23 2.29 -1.38
N THR A 116 31.03 1.35 -1.93
CA THR A 116 31.68 1.50 -3.25
C THR A 116 30.68 1.60 -4.40
N VAL A 117 29.51 0.99 -4.24
CA VAL A 117 28.38 1.12 -5.18
C VAL A 117 27.29 1.93 -4.48
N PRO A 118 26.76 2.99 -5.11
CA PRO A 118 25.65 3.76 -4.54
C PRO A 118 24.49 2.84 -4.18
N HIS A 119 24.05 2.92 -2.93
CA HIS A 119 23.01 2.03 -2.42
C HIS A 119 21.78 2.79 -1.92
N ASN A 120 21.98 3.77 -1.05
CA ASN A 120 20.87 4.46 -0.40
C ASN A 120 20.90 5.99 -0.58
N SER A 121 21.72 6.54 -1.49
CA SER A 121 21.77 7.98 -1.72
C SER A 121 20.49 8.48 -2.39
N ILE A 122 20.08 9.69 -2.05
CA ILE A 122 18.93 10.36 -2.69
C ILE A 122 19.18 10.56 -4.17
N GLU A 123 20.43 10.93 -4.55
CA GLU A 123 20.87 11.13 -5.92
C GLU A 123 20.75 9.84 -6.75
N TYR A 124 21.12 8.71 -6.16
CA TYR A 124 20.95 7.40 -6.79
C TYR A 124 19.47 7.14 -7.13
N PHE A 125 18.55 7.28 -6.16
CA PHE A 125 17.13 7.07 -6.40
C PHE A 125 16.54 8.06 -7.40
N LYS A 126 17.01 9.31 -7.43
CA LYS A 126 16.64 10.29 -8.46
C LYS A 126 17.12 9.86 -9.85
N SER A 127 18.35 9.37 -9.96
CA SER A 127 18.95 8.97 -11.24
C SER A 127 18.23 7.79 -11.91
N ILE A 128 17.64 6.89 -11.10
CA ILE A 128 16.87 5.75 -11.59
C ILE A 128 15.34 6.01 -11.63
N GLY A 129 14.92 7.25 -11.36
CA GLY A 129 13.50 7.65 -11.39
C GLY A 129 12.63 7.07 -10.26
N HIS A 130 13.23 6.58 -9.19
CA HIS A 130 12.51 5.96 -8.06
C HIS A 130 12.31 6.91 -6.87
N TYR A 131 12.89 8.11 -6.90
CA TYR A 131 12.67 9.06 -5.82
C TYR A 131 11.27 9.69 -5.94
N PRO A 132 10.47 9.67 -4.87
CA PRO A 132 9.08 10.12 -4.93
C PRO A 132 8.96 11.63 -5.10
N ILE A 133 7.82 12.07 -5.62
CA ILE A 133 7.45 13.49 -5.66
C ILE A 133 7.28 13.97 -4.20
N PRO A 134 7.91 15.08 -3.81
CA PRO A 134 7.80 15.60 -2.45
C PRO A 134 6.34 15.89 -2.06
N ASN A 135 5.95 15.58 -0.82
CA ASN A 135 4.58 15.72 -0.32
C ASN A 135 3.99 17.14 -0.41
N ARG A 136 4.85 18.16 -0.49
CA ARG A 136 4.47 19.58 -0.66
C ARG A 136 4.21 20.00 -2.11
N GLU A 137 4.55 19.13 -3.07
CA GLU A 137 4.36 19.36 -4.50
C GLU A 137 3.08 18.67 -4.98
N GLU A 138 2.50 19.18 -6.05
CA GLU A 138 1.37 18.54 -6.71
C GLU A 138 1.81 17.21 -7.32
N ASN A 139 1.07 16.15 -7.02
CA ASN A 139 1.35 14.82 -7.52
C ASN A 139 0.27 14.41 -8.54
N PRO A 140 0.60 14.40 -9.83
CA PRO A 140 -0.37 14.10 -10.89
C PRO A 140 -0.98 12.70 -10.78
N TYR A 141 -0.27 11.75 -10.16
CA TYR A 141 -0.78 10.40 -9.93
C TYR A 141 -1.85 10.37 -8.82
N VAL A 142 -1.66 11.14 -7.76
CA VAL A 142 -2.66 11.29 -6.69
C VAL A 142 -3.89 12.03 -7.20
N GLU A 143 -3.71 13.07 -8.03
CA GLU A 143 -4.83 13.77 -8.67
C GLU A 143 -5.62 12.85 -9.60
N ALA A 144 -4.93 12.06 -10.42
CA ALA A 144 -5.55 11.08 -11.30
C ALA A 144 -6.30 10.00 -10.50
N PHE A 145 -5.72 9.53 -9.38
CA PHE A 145 -6.40 8.61 -8.49
C PHE A 145 -7.74 9.17 -7.99
N TRP A 146 -7.78 10.41 -7.51
CA TRP A 146 -9.01 11.02 -7.02
C TRP A 146 -10.03 11.33 -8.12
N LYS A 147 -9.60 11.58 -9.35
CA LYS A 147 -10.49 11.69 -10.52
C LYS A 147 -11.12 10.34 -10.87
N TRP A 148 -10.37 9.25 -10.68
CA TRP A 148 -10.84 7.90 -10.97
C TRP A 148 -11.64 7.29 -9.81
N TRP A 149 -11.44 7.75 -8.59
CA TRP A 149 -11.98 7.17 -7.37
C TRP A 149 -13.50 6.94 -7.39
N PRO A 150 -14.35 7.86 -7.87
CA PRO A 150 -15.81 7.64 -7.94
C PRO A 150 -16.22 6.44 -8.82
N ASP A 151 -15.47 6.19 -9.91
CA ASP A 151 -15.73 5.07 -10.82
C ASP A 151 -15.10 3.75 -10.29
N LEU A 152 -13.97 3.86 -9.62
CA LEU A 152 -13.20 2.74 -9.09
C LEU A 152 -13.81 2.18 -7.81
N TYR A 153 -14.19 3.05 -6.88
CA TYR A 153 -14.68 2.66 -5.55
C TYR A 153 -15.81 1.62 -5.59
N PRO A 154 -16.84 1.74 -6.43
CA PRO A 154 -17.93 0.76 -6.52
C PRO A 154 -17.47 -0.65 -6.97
N LYS A 155 -16.31 -0.77 -7.61
CA LYS A 155 -15.81 -2.03 -8.17
C LYS A 155 -14.81 -2.75 -7.27
N LEU A 156 -14.23 -2.03 -6.31
CA LEU A 156 -13.28 -2.62 -5.37
C LEU A 156 -13.97 -3.62 -4.44
N LYS A 157 -13.28 -4.73 -4.16
CA LYS A 157 -13.60 -5.69 -3.10
C LYS A 157 -12.59 -5.62 -1.97
N HIS A 158 -11.34 -5.28 -2.30
CA HIS A 158 -10.29 -5.04 -1.34
C HIS A 158 -9.53 -3.77 -1.68
N PHE A 159 -9.38 -2.90 -0.69
CA PHE A 159 -8.57 -1.70 -0.80
C PHE A 159 -7.57 -1.62 0.34
N ARG A 160 -6.29 -1.54 0.01
CA ARG A 160 -5.21 -1.48 1.00
C ARG A 160 -4.42 -0.19 0.86
N MET A 161 -4.21 0.48 1.98
CA MET A 161 -3.33 1.65 2.06
C MET A 161 -2.03 1.28 2.75
N THR A 162 -0.92 1.55 2.03
CA THR A 162 0.46 1.32 2.48
C THR A 162 1.28 2.58 2.22
N GLY A 163 2.59 2.50 2.29
CA GLY A 163 3.49 3.57 1.92
C GLY A 163 4.58 3.80 2.94
N GLY A 164 4.96 5.04 3.18
CA GLY A 164 5.79 5.42 4.31
C GLY A 164 5.07 5.09 5.61
N GLU A 165 4.24 6.02 6.07
CA GLU A 165 3.29 5.79 7.15
C GLU A 165 1.92 6.35 6.72
N PRO A 166 0.94 5.50 6.38
CA PRO A 166 -0.36 5.96 5.88
C PRO A 166 -1.12 6.89 6.83
N LEU A 167 -0.97 6.71 8.14
CA LEU A 167 -1.63 7.58 9.12
C LEU A 167 -0.99 8.97 9.24
N MET A 168 0.08 9.25 8.47
CA MET A 168 0.64 10.59 8.29
C MET A 168 0.19 11.23 6.97
N ASP A 169 -0.61 10.55 6.15
CA ASP A 169 -1.09 11.03 4.87
C ASP A 169 -2.54 11.52 4.92
N LYS A 170 -2.77 12.75 4.43
CA LYS A 170 -4.11 13.32 4.30
C LYS A 170 -5.04 12.50 3.40
N ASN A 171 -4.50 11.81 2.39
CA ASN A 171 -5.30 11.02 1.46
C ASN A 171 -5.85 9.75 2.12
N THR A 172 -5.11 9.15 3.08
CA THR A 172 -5.63 8.05 3.90
C THR A 172 -6.92 8.48 4.63
N PHE A 173 -6.87 9.63 5.29
CA PHE A 173 -8.05 10.15 5.99
C PHE A 173 -9.17 10.55 5.02
N ARG A 174 -8.83 11.07 3.84
CA ARG A 174 -9.83 11.37 2.81
C ARG A 174 -10.54 10.11 2.32
N VAL A 175 -9.85 8.96 2.22
CA VAL A 175 -10.49 7.67 1.92
C VAL A 175 -11.44 7.27 3.04
N LEU A 176 -11.01 7.35 4.30
CA LEU A 176 -11.84 7.00 5.45
C LEU A 176 -13.08 7.91 5.56
N ASP A 177 -12.91 9.21 5.35
CA ASP A 177 -14.03 10.17 5.32
C ASP A 177 -15.02 9.84 4.17
N TYR A 178 -14.50 9.44 2.99
CA TYR A 178 -15.33 9.02 1.86
C TYR A 178 -16.17 7.77 2.19
N VAL A 179 -15.60 6.81 2.92
CA VAL A 179 -16.32 5.61 3.39
C VAL A 179 -17.47 5.95 4.33
N LEU A 180 -17.29 6.96 5.19
CA LEU A 180 -18.37 7.40 6.09
C LEU A 180 -19.62 7.84 5.32
N ASP A 181 -19.42 8.52 4.19
CA ASP A 181 -20.49 9.04 3.34
C ASP A 181 -20.98 8.02 2.31
N ASN A 182 -20.17 7.02 1.99
CA ASN A 182 -20.45 6.02 0.95
C ASN A 182 -20.23 4.59 1.48
N PRO A 183 -21.07 4.10 2.41
CA PRO A 183 -20.89 2.79 3.03
C PRO A 183 -21.06 1.66 2.01
N ARG A 184 -20.29 0.57 2.21
CA ARG A 184 -20.32 -0.64 1.38
C ARG A 184 -20.07 -1.89 2.23
N ASP A 185 -21.09 -2.74 2.34
CA ASP A 185 -21.06 -3.99 3.09
C ASP A 185 -20.33 -5.15 2.38
N ASP A 186 -19.78 -4.87 1.19
CA ASP A 186 -19.03 -5.81 0.35
C ASP A 186 -17.58 -5.35 0.08
N LEU A 187 -17.09 -4.33 0.78
CA LEU A 187 -15.74 -3.79 0.65
C LEU A 187 -14.91 -4.04 1.91
N ASN A 188 -13.75 -4.63 1.71
CA ASN A 188 -12.73 -4.83 2.75
C ASN A 188 -11.65 -3.76 2.62
N ILE A 189 -11.40 -3.01 3.70
CA ILE A 189 -10.31 -2.04 3.73
C ILE A 189 -9.24 -2.48 4.73
N SER A 190 -7.98 -2.22 4.39
CA SER A 190 -6.87 -2.43 5.30
C SER A 190 -5.83 -1.32 5.23
N ILE A 191 -5.15 -1.10 6.34
CA ILE A 191 -4.04 -0.15 6.46
C ILE A 191 -2.84 -0.86 7.05
N THR A 192 -1.66 -0.59 6.50
CA THR A 192 -0.39 -1.02 7.09
C THR A 192 0.27 0.17 7.76
N THR A 193 0.44 0.10 9.09
CA THR A 193 0.99 1.21 9.90
C THR A 193 2.06 0.73 10.85
N ASN A 194 2.95 1.62 11.26
CA ASN A 194 3.87 1.39 12.37
C ASN A 194 3.22 1.59 13.75
N ALA A 195 1.99 2.09 13.80
CA ALA A 195 1.18 2.36 14.99
C ALA A 195 1.87 3.27 16.06
N SER A 196 3.02 3.89 15.73
CA SER A 196 3.75 4.83 16.60
C SER A 196 3.74 6.24 15.97
N VAL A 197 2.56 6.66 15.54
CA VAL A 197 2.34 7.95 14.89
C VAL A 197 1.95 9.02 15.91
N PRO A 198 2.00 10.34 15.55
CA PRO A 198 1.50 11.39 16.41
C PRO A 198 0.08 11.11 16.91
N GLN A 199 -0.14 11.26 18.23
CA GLN A 199 -1.38 10.86 18.91
C GLN A 199 -2.65 11.49 18.30
N LYS A 200 -2.54 12.72 17.77
CA LYS A 200 -3.64 13.37 17.05
C LYS A 200 -4.12 12.57 15.85
N ASN A 201 -3.17 12.02 15.06
CA ASN A 201 -3.49 11.22 13.88
C ASN A 201 -4.07 9.87 14.30
N TRP A 202 -3.48 9.24 15.32
CA TRP A 202 -4.00 7.99 15.86
C TRP A 202 -5.42 8.13 16.39
N ASN A 203 -5.70 9.14 17.18
CA ASN A 203 -7.04 9.37 17.73
C ASN A 203 -8.07 9.57 16.62
N ARG A 204 -7.77 10.43 15.63
CA ARG A 204 -8.66 10.61 14.47
C ARG A 204 -8.92 9.29 13.75
N PHE A 205 -7.87 8.50 13.54
CA PHE A 205 -7.98 7.20 12.88
C PHE A 205 -8.90 6.26 13.67
N VAL A 206 -8.64 6.06 14.95
CA VAL A 206 -9.45 5.15 15.80
C VAL A 206 -10.89 5.64 15.93
N ASP A 207 -11.11 6.95 16.10
CA ASP A 207 -12.47 7.53 16.14
C ASP A 207 -13.24 7.20 14.85
N THR A 208 -12.60 7.42 13.69
CA THR A 208 -13.24 7.16 12.39
C THR A 208 -13.51 5.66 12.17
N VAL A 209 -12.51 4.80 12.44
CA VAL A 209 -12.67 3.36 12.18
C VAL A 209 -13.61 2.70 13.19
N SER A 210 -13.62 3.16 14.45
CA SER A 210 -14.63 2.68 15.44
C SER A 210 -16.05 2.98 14.98
N PHE A 211 -16.26 4.17 14.41
CA PHE A 211 -17.57 4.54 13.85
C PHE A 211 -17.93 3.69 12.62
N ILE A 212 -16.97 3.48 11.71
CA ILE A 212 -17.15 2.59 10.54
C ILE A 212 -17.56 1.19 10.99
N ASP A 213 -16.88 0.64 11.99
CA ASP A 213 -17.13 -0.69 12.54
C ASP A 213 -18.48 -0.78 13.26
N GLU A 214 -18.80 0.19 14.12
CA GLU A 214 -20.05 0.23 14.88
C GLU A 214 -21.28 0.27 13.97
N TYR A 215 -21.23 1.08 12.90
CA TYR A 215 -22.34 1.25 11.96
C TYR A 215 -22.26 0.38 10.72
N LYS A 216 -21.35 -0.63 10.73
CA LYS A 216 -21.18 -1.60 9.64
C LYS A 216 -21.10 -0.95 8.25
N LYS A 217 -20.27 0.08 8.15
CA LYS A 217 -20.09 0.81 6.89
C LYS A 217 -19.17 0.11 5.89
N LEU A 218 -18.48 -0.96 6.32
CA LEU A 218 -17.65 -1.86 5.50
C LEU A 218 -17.98 -3.32 5.85
N GLU A 219 -17.59 -4.24 4.97
CA GLU A 219 -17.60 -5.67 5.28
C GLU A 219 -16.57 -5.97 6.38
N SER A 220 -15.36 -5.47 6.23
CA SER A 220 -14.34 -5.56 7.28
C SER A 220 -13.31 -4.44 7.20
N PHE A 221 -12.70 -4.14 8.34
CA PHE A 221 -11.50 -3.30 8.42
C PHE A 221 -10.38 -4.07 9.12
N ARG A 222 -9.19 -4.13 8.47
CA ARG A 222 -8.03 -4.82 9.03
C ARG A 222 -6.85 -3.87 9.22
N LEU A 223 -6.30 -3.86 10.42
CA LEU A 223 -5.09 -3.13 10.75
C LEU A 223 -3.89 -4.06 10.67
N TYR A 224 -2.99 -3.80 9.75
CA TYR A 224 -1.67 -4.45 9.70
C TYR A 224 -0.68 -3.58 10.46
N VAL A 225 -0.10 -4.13 11.52
CA VAL A 225 0.88 -3.42 12.37
C VAL A 225 2.27 -3.99 12.10
N SER A 226 3.16 -3.12 11.66
CA SER A 226 4.54 -3.49 11.35
C SER A 226 5.39 -3.45 12.62
N VAL A 227 5.86 -4.61 13.11
CA VAL A 227 6.72 -4.74 14.28
C VAL A 227 7.63 -5.96 14.13
N ASP A 228 8.94 -5.82 14.38
CA ASP A 228 9.92 -6.87 14.08
C ASP A 228 10.48 -7.55 15.32
N GLY A 229 10.05 -7.16 16.50
CA GLY A 229 10.50 -7.69 17.77
C GLY A 229 9.68 -7.14 18.93
N TRP A 230 10.21 -7.23 20.13
CA TRP A 230 9.58 -6.76 21.35
C TRP A 230 10.45 -5.72 22.06
N GLY A 231 9.83 -4.64 22.57
CA GLY A 231 10.52 -3.59 23.33
C GLY A 231 11.72 -3.01 22.60
N GLU A 232 12.85 -2.93 23.25
CA GLU A 232 14.09 -2.34 22.73
C GLU A 232 14.58 -2.96 21.41
N GLN A 233 14.29 -4.24 21.16
CA GLN A 233 14.63 -4.88 19.90
C GLN A 233 13.82 -4.28 18.74
N ALA A 234 12.50 -4.05 18.94
CA ALA A 234 11.66 -3.42 17.94
C ALA A 234 12.10 -1.97 17.70
N GLU A 235 12.45 -1.24 18.76
CA GLU A 235 12.94 0.15 18.69
C GLU A 235 14.25 0.25 17.93
N TYR A 236 15.21 -0.65 18.20
CA TYR A 236 16.48 -0.71 17.46
C TYR A 236 16.29 -0.95 15.96
N MET A 237 15.35 -1.82 15.59
CA MET A 237 15.09 -2.16 14.18
C MET A 237 14.35 -1.04 13.42
N ARG A 238 13.61 -0.22 14.14
CA ARG A 238 12.68 0.77 13.57
C ARG A 238 12.85 2.16 14.16
N ASP A 239 14.08 2.63 14.26
CA ASP A 239 14.40 3.93 14.86
C ASP A 239 13.58 5.11 14.24
N PRO A 240 13.05 6.05 15.05
CA PRO A 240 12.91 6.09 16.50
C PRO A 240 11.52 5.59 16.97
N LEU A 241 11.24 4.30 16.81
CA LEU A 241 10.00 3.69 17.29
C LEU A 241 9.89 3.85 18.82
N ASP A 242 8.73 4.26 19.32
CA ASP A 242 8.32 4.09 20.71
C ASP A 242 7.43 2.84 20.80
N PHE A 243 7.97 1.76 21.33
CA PHE A 243 7.27 0.47 21.42
C PHE A 243 6.07 0.54 22.40
N ASN A 244 6.17 1.31 23.46
CA ASN A 244 5.08 1.47 24.41
C ASN A 244 3.92 2.23 23.79
N LEU A 245 4.22 3.28 23.00
CA LEU A 245 3.20 4.01 22.23
C LEU A 245 2.52 3.09 21.21
N LEU A 246 3.28 2.31 20.45
CA LEU A 246 2.74 1.32 19.52
C LEU A 246 1.79 0.36 20.23
N TRP A 247 2.24 -0.25 21.34
CA TRP A 247 1.46 -1.22 22.06
C TRP A 247 0.18 -0.65 22.66
N ASN A 248 0.26 0.54 23.25
CA ASN A 248 -0.89 1.27 23.77
C ASN A 248 -1.89 1.62 22.67
N ASN A 249 -1.40 2.04 21.50
CA ASN A 249 -2.22 2.36 20.36
C ASN A 249 -2.95 1.12 19.82
N VAL A 250 -2.26 -0.03 19.68
CA VAL A 250 -2.88 -1.29 19.27
C VAL A 250 -3.97 -1.72 20.25
N ASN A 251 -3.71 -1.65 21.55
CA ASN A 251 -4.72 -1.97 22.57
C ASN A 251 -5.90 -0.99 22.52
N ASN A 252 -5.65 0.30 22.32
CA ASN A 252 -6.70 1.30 22.15
C ASN A 252 -7.60 0.98 20.94
N TYR A 253 -7.02 0.59 19.80
CA TYR A 253 -7.78 0.15 18.63
C TYR A 253 -8.66 -1.07 18.95
N LEU A 254 -8.09 -2.11 19.53
CA LEU A 254 -8.82 -3.35 19.86
C LEU A 254 -9.94 -3.15 20.90
N THR A 255 -9.77 -2.20 21.83
CA THR A 255 -10.82 -1.90 22.84
C THR A 255 -11.94 -1.03 22.28
N ARG A 256 -11.67 -0.29 21.20
CA ARG A 256 -12.62 0.66 20.60
C ARG A 256 -13.37 0.09 19.40
N THR A 257 -12.92 -1.01 18.83
CA THR A 257 -13.58 -1.70 17.71
C THR A 257 -14.20 -3.01 18.19
N LYS A 258 -15.36 -3.38 17.65
CA LYS A 258 -16.05 -4.65 17.97
C LYS A 258 -15.49 -5.81 17.15
N ASP A 259 -15.34 -5.58 15.85
CA ASP A 259 -14.88 -6.59 14.88
C ASP A 259 -13.53 -6.22 14.28
N GLY A 260 -12.81 -5.30 14.93
CA GLY A 260 -11.50 -4.85 14.49
C GLY A 260 -10.46 -5.97 14.49
N LEU A 261 -9.84 -6.19 13.34
CA LEU A 261 -8.81 -7.21 13.13
C LEU A 261 -7.43 -6.57 13.14
N VAL A 262 -6.51 -7.13 13.92
CA VAL A 262 -5.08 -6.76 13.92
C VAL A 262 -4.26 -7.93 13.39
N THR A 263 -3.33 -7.64 12.48
CA THR A 263 -2.35 -8.60 12.00
C THR A 263 -0.96 -7.98 12.12
N PHE A 264 -0.07 -8.61 12.85
CA PHE A 264 1.33 -8.18 12.91
C PHE A 264 2.09 -8.62 11.67
N ILE A 265 2.82 -7.67 11.07
CA ILE A 265 3.76 -7.94 9.97
C ILE A 265 5.16 -7.86 10.56
N VAL A 266 5.90 -8.95 10.44
CA VAL A 266 7.26 -9.08 10.97
C VAL A 266 8.23 -9.28 9.82
N THR A 267 9.22 -8.38 9.70
CA THR A 267 10.35 -8.56 8.79
C THR A 267 11.44 -9.29 9.54
N LEU A 268 11.78 -10.49 9.11
CA LEU A 268 12.86 -11.26 9.72
C LEU A 268 14.21 -10.63 9.29
N ASN A 269 14.88 -10.04 10.27
CA ASN A 269 16.24 -9.52 10.14
C ASN A 269 17.17 -10.37 11.00
N MET A 270 18.32 -10.75 10.45
CA MET A 270 19.39 -11.48 11.15
C MET A 270 20.63 -10.60 11.27
#